data_25417f2cdad529ffbe0ed47730bbfca9
#
_entry.id   25417f2cdad529ffbe0ed47730bbfca9
#
_cell.length_a   1.000
_cell.length_b   1.000
_cell.length_c   1.000
_cell.angle_alpha   90.00
_cell.angle_beta   90.00
_cell.angle_gamma   90.00
#
_symmetry.space_group_name_H-M   'P 1'
#
loop_
_entity.id
_entity.type
_entity.pdbx_description
1 polymer ?
#
loop_
_entity_poly.entity_id
_entity_poly.type
_entity_poly.pdbx_seq_one_letter_code
_entity_poly.pdbx_strand_id
1 'polypeptide(L)'
;MLARAHWPEGPGDTLTPIPAFVVSSFNPLVAEVANRCLRAYYGVPPADPARASTTAIVLASRHGDVGTDAAVARALAERRRVPPLLFFQSNVNAVAGHVAARWGLAGPVVCTCPLGDPLADGLACAALLFEDGDASEALVIAADQGDGGESDRAAAVLVAAPTQRPGAGYTRAGQQEPGGAT
;
A
#
# COMPACT_ATOMS: atom_id res chain seq x y z
N MET A 1 -15.57 -4.52 2.07
CA MET A 1 -14.97 -3.17 2.10
C MET A 1 -15.36 -2.52 3.41
N LEU A 2 -14.38 -2.02 4.18
CA LEU A 2 -14.55 -1.43 5.52
C LEU A 2 -14.55 0.11 5.46
N ALA A 3 -13.65 0.69 4.68
CA ALA A 3 -13.55 2.12 4.44
C ALA A 3 -13.01 2.42 3.05
N ARG A 4 -13.17 3.66 2.60
CA ARG A 4 -12.58 4.17 1.36
C ARG A 4 -12.28 5.66 1.49
N ALA A 5 -11.30 6.13 0.73
CA ALA A 5 -10.98 7.53 0.55
C ALA A 5 -10.43 7.76 -0.85
N HIS A 6 -10.43 9.01 -1.30
CA HIS A 6 -9.80 9.40 -2.57
C HIS A 6 -9.18 10.78 -2.44
N TRP A 7 -8.31 11.10 -3.39
CA TRP A 7 -7.68 12.39 -3.53
C TRP A 7 -7.72 12.84 -5.01
N PRO A 8 -8.04 14.10 -5.29
CA PRO A 8 -8.62 15.07 -4.37
C PRO A 8 -10.12 14.77 -4.10
N GLU A 9 -10.64 15.19 -2.94
CA GLU A 9 -12.09 15.18 -2.65
C GLU A 9 -12.76 16.44 -3.16
N GLY A 10 -12.01 17.54 -3.25
CA GLY A 10 -12.51 18.81 -3.73
C GLY A 10 -11.43 19.75 -4.26
N PRO A 11 -11.81 20.84 -4.93
CA PRO A 11 -10.86 21.74 -5.59
C PRO A 11 -9.96 22.54 -4.63
N GLY A 12 -10.25 22.54 -3.34
CA GLY A 12 -9.45 23.21 -2.30
C GLY A 12 -8.48 22.29 -1.55
N ASP A 13 -8.40 21.02 -1.92
CA ASP A 13 -7.54 20.07 -1.23
C ASP A 13 -6.05 20.41 -1.41
N THR A 14 -5.32 20.42 -0.30
CA THR A 14 -3.89 20.65 -0.26
C THR A 14 -3.18 19.53 0.50
N LEU A 15 -2.07 19.03 -0.07
CA LEU A 15 -1.27 18.00 0.57
C LEU A 15 -0.46 18.61 1.73
N THR A 16 -0.50 17.94 2.88
CA THR A 16 0.34 18.30 4.02
C THR A 16 1.73 17.74 3.82
N PRO A 17 2.79 18.57 3.87
CA PRO A 17 4.16 18.09 3.80
C PRO A 17 4.46 17.08 4.91
N ILE A 18 5.26 16.07 4.58
CA ILE A 18 5.72 15.07 5.54
C ILE A 18 7.22 15.24 5.76
N PRO A 19 7.71 15.28 7.01
CA PRO A 19 9.14 15.30 7.29
C PRO A 19 9.86 14.15 6.57
N ALA A 20 11.02 14.44 6.01
CA ALA A 20 11.85 13.53 5.21
C ALA A 20 11.34 13.21 3.78
N PHE A 21 10.18 13.73 3.36
CA PHE A 21 9.66 13.62 2.00
C PHE A 21 9.47 15.03 1.42
N VAL A 22 10.53 15.61 0.87
CA VAL A 22 10.61 17.07 0.66
C VAL A 22 10.56 17.53 -0.80
N VAL A 23 10.68 16.61 -1.77
CA VAL A 23 10.85 17.00 -3.19
C VAL A 23 9.62 16.75 -4.02
N SER A 24 8.87 15.72 -3.71
CA SER A 24 7.76 15.22 -4.51
C SER A 24 6.45 15.24 -3.74
N SER A 25 5.35 15.39 -4.46
CA SER A 25 3.98 15.26 -3.93
C SER A 25 3.57 13.80 -3.72
N PHE A 26 4.26 12.82 -4.32
CA PHE A 26 3.87 11.41 -4.28
C PHE A 26 3.71 10.87 -2.85
N ASN A 27 4.75 11.04 -2.03
CA ASN A 27 4.72 10.51 -0.67
C ASN A 27 3.67 11.20 0.22
N PRO A 28 3.51 12.54 0.21
CA PRO A 28 2.37 13.21 0.84
C PRO A 28 1.02 12.73 0.33
N LEU A 29 0.86 12.49 -0.97
CA LEU A 29 -0.38 12.01 -1.59
C LEU A 29 -0.78 10.64 -1.04
N VAL A 30 0.15 9.67 -1.07
CA VAL A 30 -0.05 8.32 -0.54
C VAL A 30 -0.42 8.35 0.94
N ALA A 31 0.32 9.12 1.75
CA ALA A 31 0.07 9.21 3.18
C ALA A 31 -1.27 9.89 3.49
N GLU A 32 -1.67 10.91 2.74
CA GLU A 32 -2.93 11.61 2.96
C GLU A 32 -4.13 10.69 2.68
N VAL A 33 -4.16 10.03 1.51
CA VAL A 33 -5.29 9.15 1.17
C VAL A 33 -5.36 7.94 2.12
N ALA A 34 -4.20 7.39 2.51
CA ALA A 34 -4.11 6.33 3.52
C ALA A 34 -4.68 6.78 4.88
N ASN A 35 -4.26 7.97 5.34
CA ASN A 35 -4.73 8.53 6.61
C ASN A 35 -6.25 8.78 6.60
N ARG A 36 -6.81 9.30 5.51
CA ARG A 36 -8.27 9.49 5.37
C ARG A 36 -9.00 8.16 5.48
N CYS A 37 -8.56 7.16 4.75
CA CYS A 37 -9.17 5.83 4.74
C CYS A 37 -9.10 5.17 6.13
N LEU A 38 -7.93 5.18 6.76
CA LEU A 38 -7.73 4.56 8.08
C LEU A 38 -8.49 5.31 9.19
N ARG A 39 -8.55 6.65 9.13
CA ARG A 39 -9.34 7.45 10.08
C ARG A 39 -10.83 7.16 10.00
N ALA A 40 -11.36 6.94 8.81
CA ALA A 40 -12.78 6.63 8.62
C ALA A 40 -13.18 5.33 9.31
N TYR A 41 -12.24 4.43 9.56
CA TYR A 41 -12.51 3.13 10.17
C TYR A 41 -11.95 2.96 11.57
N TYR A 42 -10.68 3.30 11.80
CA TYR A 42 -10.02 3.14 13.09
C TYR A 42 -10.11 4.38 13.99
N GLY A 43 -10.48 5.54 13.45
CA GLY A 43 -10.51 6.81 14.18
C GLY A 43 -9.14 7.47 14.27
N VAL A 44 -8.57 7.54 15.48
CA VAL A 44 -7.29 8.22 15.73
C VAL A 44 -6.14 7.21 15.78
N PRO A 45 -4.98 7.50 15.12
CA PRO A 45 -3.83 6.62 15.23
C PRO A 45 -3.22 6.60 16.65
N PRO A 46 -2.63 5.47 17.12
CA PRO A 46 -2.52 4.21 16.38
C PRO A 46 -3.85 3.44 16.35
N ALA A 47 -3.99 2.50 15.41
CA ALA A 47 -5.10 1.57 15.35
C ALA A 47 -5.04 0.55 16.53
N ASP A 48 -6.16 -0.15 16.77
CA ASP A 48 -6.20 -1.23 17.76
C ASP A 48 -5.14 -2.29 17.44
N PRO A 49 -4.23 -2.64 18.39
CA PRO A 49 -3.12 -3.56 18.13
C PRO A 49 -3.56 -4.95 17.67
N ALA A 50 -4.72 -5.45 18.12
CA ALA A 50 -5.20 -6.76 17.73
C ALA A 50 -5.54 -6.84 16.23
N ARG A 51 -6.00 -5.73 15.66
CA ARG A 51 -6.31 -5.62 14.22
C ARG A 51 -5.10 -5.16 13.42
N ALA A 52 -4.39 -4.17 13.94
CA ALA A 52 -3.22 -3.59 13.29
C ALA A 52 -2.12 -4.63 13.03
N SER A 53 -1.98 -5.64 13.90
CA SER A 53 -0.95 -6.70 13.76
C SER A 53 -1.10 -7.54 12.48
N THR A 54 -2.30 -7.65 11.93
CA THR A 54 -2.60 -8.44 10.73
C THR A 54 -3.16 -7.60 9.59
N THR A 55 -3.03 -6.27 9.66
CA THR A 55 -3.42 -5.37 8.58
C THR A 55 -2.24 -5.15 7.64
N ALA A 56 -2.36 -5.62 6.40
CA ALA A 56 -1.40 -5.42 5.33
C ALA A 56 -1.52 -4.02 4.71
N ILE A 57 -0.46 -3.57 4.04
CA ILE A 57 -0.48 -2.40 3.13
C ILE A 57 -0.10 -2.89 1.74
N VAL A 58 -0.94 -2.59 0.76
CA VAL A 58 -0.66 -2.82 -0.67
C VAL A 58 -0.68 -1.46 -1.37
N LEU A 59 0.47 -1.03 -1.88
CA LEU A 59 0.60 0.20 -2.65
C LEU A 59 0.82 -0.13 -4.13
N ALA A 60 -0.13 0.25 -4.96
CA ALA A 60 -0.09 0.10 -6.41
C ALA A 60 0.12 1.45 -7.08
N SER A 61 1.19 1.60 -7.85
CA SER A 61 1.49 2.81 -8.62
C SER A 61 2.16 2.43 -9.93
N ARG A 62 1.72 3.03 -11.04
CA ARG A 62 2.30 2.75 -12.36
C ARG A 62 3.71 3.29 -12.53
N HIS A 63 3.97 4.43 -11.93
CA HIS A 63 5.20 5.19 -12.17
C HIS A 63 6.01 5.46 -10.90
N GLY A 64 5.44 5.21 -9.72
CA GLY A 64 6.07 5.55 -8.45
C GLY A 64 6.25 7.05 -8.24
N ASP A 65 7.35 7.44 -7.60
CA ASP A 65 7.68 8.83 -7.29
C ASP A 65 8.46 9.49 -8.43
N VAL A 66 7.77 9.83 -9.53
CA VAL A 66 8.39 10.51 -10.69
C VAL A 66 9.00 11.87 -10.35
N GLY A 67 8.46 12.57 -9.36
CA GLY A 67 9.01 13.86 -8.93
C GLY A 67 10.40 13.72 -8.32
N THR A 68 10.61 12.73 -7.47
CA THR A 68 11.93 12.43 -6.91
C THR A 68 12.88 11.89 -7.96
N ASP A 69 12.42 11.01 -8.85
CA ASP A 69 13.26 10.48 -9.95
C ASP A 69 13.74 11.59 -10.87
N ALA A 70 12.89 12.54 -11.22
CA ALA A 70 13.26 13.71 -12.00
C ALA A 70 14.30 14.59 -11.29
N ALA A 71 14.18 14.75 -9.96
CA ALA A 71 15.14 15.52 -9.17
C ALA A 71 16.51 14.83 -9.11
N VAL A 72 16.53 13.50 -8.98
CA VAL A 72 17.77 12.70 -9.03
C VAL A 72 18.41 12.81 -10.41
N ALA A 73 17.65 12.60 -11.48
CA ALA A 73 18.14 12.70 -12.86
C ALA A 73 18.75 14.09 -13.15
N ARG A 74 18.09 15.15 -12.69
CA ARG A 74 18.60 16.53 -12.83
C ARG A 74 19.92 16.72 -12.09
N ALA A 75 20.02 16.25 -10.84
CA ALA A 75 21.26 16.36 -10.06
C ALA A 75 22.42 15.64 -10.75
N LEU A 76 22.18 14.46 -11.32
CA LEU A 76 23.20 13.70 -12.07
C LEU A 76 23.61 14.43 -13.37
N ALA A 77 22.66 14.96 -14.14
CA ALA A 77 22.94 15.71 -15.36
C ALA A 77 23.80 16.96 -15.08
N GLU A 78 23.55 17.64 -13.95
CA GLU A 78 24.29 18.80 -13.51
C GLU A 78 25.58 18.43 -12.74
N ARG A 79 25.92 17.13 -12.69
CA ARG A 79 27.09 16.62 -11.93
C ARG A 79 27.11 17.05 -10.46
N ARG A 80 25.94 17.28 -9.87
CA ARG A 80 25.77 17.56 -8.45
C ARG A 80 25.66 16.26 -7.65
N ARG A 81 26.08 16.31 -6.40
CA ARG A 81 25.88 15.18 -5.49
C ARG A 81 24.38 14.98 -5.21
N VAL A 82 23.89 13.76 -5.37
CA VAL A 82 22.54 13.38 -4.96
C VAL A 82 22.51 13.25 -3.43
N PRO A 83 21.66 14.00 -2.72
CA PRO A 83 21.50 13.85 -1.29
C PRO A 83 20.99 12.44 -0.93
N PRO A 84 21.53 11.79 0.13
CA PRO A 84 21.05 10.47 0.56
C PRO A 84 19.55 10.41 0.83
N LEU A 85 18.94 11.51 1.27
CA LEU A 85 17.51 11.62 1.51
C LEU A 85 16.69 11.39 0.24
N LEU A 86 17.14 11.86 -0.93
CA LEU A 86 16.44 11.62 -2.20
C LEU A 86 16.44 10.13 -2.56
N PHE A 87 17.54 9.44 -2.29
CA PHE A 87 17.61 7.99 -2.50
C PHE A 87 16.63 7.23 -1.59
N PHE A 88 16.52 7.64 -0.32
CA PHE A 88 15.57 7.04 0.61
C PHE A 88 14.12 7.25 0.16
N GLN A 89 13.74 8.48 -0.19
CA GLN A 89 12.36 8.81 -0.52
C GLN A 89 11.91 8.33 -1.91
N SER A 90 12.84 8.03 -2.84
CA SER A 90 12.51 7.43 -4.14
C SER A 90 12.02 5.99 -4.02
N ASN A 91 12.26 5.33 -2.90
CA ASN A 91 11.71 4.01 -2.65
C ASN A 91 10.26 4.11 -2.17
N VAL A 92 9.33 3.63 -2.98
CA VAL A 92 7.87 3.64 -2.67
C VAL A 92 7.53 2.93 -1.35
N ASN A 93 8.35 1.96 -0.90
CA ASN A 93 8.18 1.32 0.40
C ASN A 93 8.40 2.30 1.57
N ALA A 94 9.12 3.40 1.37
CA ALA A 94 9.41 4.35 2.44
C ALA A 94 8.12 5.01 2.97
N VAL A 95 7.21 5.43 2.10
CA VAL A 95 5.93 6.02 2.53
C VAL A 95 4.98 4.96 3.08
N ALA A 96 4.97 3.74 2.54
CA ALA A 96 4.20 2.64 3.13
C ALA A 96 4.66 2.34 4.57
N GLY A 97 5.98 2.31 4.80
CA GLY A 97 6.56 2.20 6.15
C GLY A 97 6.21 3.37 7.07
N HIS A 98 6.16 4.61 6.54
CA HIS A 98 5.70 5.77 7.30
C HIS A 98 4.23 5.63 7.77
N VAL A 99 3.35 5.18 6.87
CA VAL A 99 1.94 4.90 7.19
C VAL A 99 1.84 3.78 8.23
N ALA A 100 2.56 2.68 8.02
CA ALA A 100 2.59 1.55 8.95
C ALA A 100 3.03 1.99 10.36
N ALA A 101 4.14 2.71 10.48
CA ALA A 101 4.64 3.21 11.76
C ALA A 101 3.65 4.15 12.47
N ARG A 102 3.01 5.06 11.71
CA ARG A 102 2.02 5.99 12.27
C ARG A 102 0.80 5.29 12.83
N TRP A 103 0.32 4.26 12.15
CA TRP A 103 -0.91 3.55 12.49
C TRP A 103 -0.70 2.28 13.31
N GLY A 104 0.57 1.87 13.53
CA GLY A 104 0.92 0.63 14.22
C GLY A 104 0.60 -0.63 13.41
N LEU A 105 0.50 -0.53 12.08
CA LEU A 105 0.22 -1.66 11.20
C LEU A 105 1.47 -2.55 11.10
N ALA A 106 1.33 -3.85 11.35
CA ALA A 106 2.44 -4.79 11.36
C ALA A 106 2.27 -5.97 10.38
N GLY A 107 1.23 -5.96 9.56
CA GLY A 107 1.06 -6.91 8.46
C GLY A 107 2.03 -6.66 7.31
N PRO A 108 2.01 -7.52 6.28
CA PRO A 108 2.86 -7.40 5.10
C PRO A 108 2.74 -6.05 4.39
N VAL A 109 3.86 -5.56 3.84
CA VAL A 109 3.89 -4.38 2.97
C VAL A 109 4.31 -4.82 1.58
N VAL A 110 3.44 -4.58 0.59
CA VAL A 110 3.66 -4.94 -0.81
C VAL A 110 3.52 -3.69 -1.67
N CYS A 111 4.48 -3.47 -2.57
CA CYS A 111 4.40 -2.43 -3.59
C CYS A 111 4.41 -3.07 -4.97
N THR A 112 3.47 -2.67 -5.83
CA THR A 112 3.30 -3.20 -7.19
C THR A 112 3.32 -2.10 -8.23
N CYS A 113 3.76 -2.46 -9.45
CA CYS A 113 3.71 -1.60 -10.63
C CYS A 113 2.74 -2.24 -11.64
N PRO A 114 1.44 -1.98 -11.53
CA PRO A 114 0.42 -2.61 -12.35
C PRO A 114 0.42 -2.08 -13.78
N LEU A 115 0.11 -2.96 -14.75
CA LEU A 115 -0.13 -2.58 -16.14
C LEU A 115 -1.60 -2.19 -16.38
N GLY A 116 -2.51 -2.67 -15.55
CA GLY A 116 -3.94 -2.43 -15.62
C GLY A 116 -4.44 -1.32 -14.69
N ASP A 117 -5.62 -1.52 -14.11
CA ASP A 117 -6.16 -0.64 -13.07
C ASP A 117 -5.44 -0.86 -11.75
N PRO A 118 -4.76 0.15 -11.19
CA PRO A 118 -3.94 -0.03 -9.99
C PRO A 118 -4.74 -0.49 -8.77
N LEU A 119 -5.98 -0.04 -8.64
CA LEU A 119 -6.80 -0.43 -7.49
C LEU A 119 -7.26 -1.89 -7.61
N ALA A 120 -7.64 -2.33 -8.82
CA ALA A 120 -8.03 -3.71 -9.08
C ALA A 120 -6.85 -4.68 -8.86
N ASP A 121 -5.66 -4.34 -9.36
CA ASP A 121 -4.45 -5.15 -9.17
C ASP A 121 -4.03 -5.22 -7.70
N GLY A 122 -4.12 -4.10 -6.98
CA GLY A 122 -3.86 -4.05 -5.55
C GLY A 122 -4.85 -4.91 -4.74
N LEU A 123 -6.13 -4.91 -5.12
CA LEU A 123 -7.15 -5.77 -4.49
C LEU A 123 -6.89 -7.25 -4.78
N ALA A 124 -6.44 -7.59 -5.99
CA ALA A 124 -6.04 -8.97 -6.31
C ALA A 124 -4.84 -9.42 -5.47
N CYS A 125 -3.85 -8.55 -5.27
CA CYS A 125 -2.73 -8.81 -4.39
C CYS A 125 -3.19 -9.02 -2.92
N ALA A 126 -4.10 -8.18 -2.42
CA ALA A 126 -4.66 -8.34 -1.08
C ALA A 126 -5.41 -9.67 -0.92
N ALA A 127 -6.12 -10.12 -1.97
CA ALA A 127 -6.81 -11.42 -1.95
C ALA A 127 -5.83 -12.58 -1.76
N LEU A 128 -4.66 -12.56 -2.40
CA LEU A 128 -3.61 -13.56 -2.21
C LEU A 128 -3.09 -13.58 -0.75
N LEU A 129 -2.85 -12.39 -0.16
CA LEU A 129 -2.43 -12.31 1.24
C LEU A 129 -3.50 -12.89 2.20
N PHE A 130 -4.77 -12.77 1.85
CA PHE A 130 -5.85 -13.38 2.62
C PHE A 130 -5.91 -14.89 2.46
N GLU A 131 -5.70 -15.41 1.24
CA GLU A 131 -5.70 -16.85 0.93
C GLU A 131 -4.53 -17.55 1.63
N ASP A 132 -3.36 -16.91 1.69
CA ASP A 132 -2.17 -17.42 2.36
C ASP A 132 -2.25 -17.30 3.89
N GLY A 133 -3.20 -16.52 4.42
CA GLY A 133 -3.37 -16.28 5.86
C GLY A 133 -2.40 -15.24 6.43
N ASP A 134 -1.69 -14.50 5.57
CA ASP A 134 -0.69 -13.50 5.95
C ASP A 134 -1.33 -12.20 6.47
N ALA A 135 -2.59 -11.94 6.10
CA ALA A 135 -3.34 -10.78 6.54
C ALA A 135 -4.82 -11.10 6.76
N SER A 136 -5.44 -10.40 7.71
CA SER A 136 -6.90 -10.42 7.92
C SER A 136 -7.59 -9.17 7.39
N GLU A 137 -6.86 -8.08 7.26
CA GLU A 137 -7.27 -6.82 6.66
C GLU A 137 -6.16 -6.29 5.75
N ALA A 138 -6.52 -5.50 4.74
CA ALA A 138 -5.55 -4.86 3.87
C ALA A 138 -5.98 -3.44 3.52
N LEU A 139 -5.07 -2.48 3.70
CA LEU A 139 -5.15 -1.16 3.14
C LEU A 139 -4.56 -1.21 1.72
N VAL A 140 -5.40 -1.10 0.72
CA VAL A 140 -4.99 -1.03 -0.68
C VAL A 140 -5.01 0.43 -1.12
N ILE A 141 -3.88 0.90 -1.63
CA ILE A 141 -3.67 2.28 -2.08
C ILE A 141 -3.29 2.25 -3.55
N ALA A 142 -4.02 2.98 -4.38
CA ALA A 142 -3.65 3.29 -5.75
C ALA A 142 -3.28 4.77 -5.82
N ALA A 143 -2.07 5.11 -6.27
CA ALA A 143 -1.61 6.49 -6.32
C ALA A 143 -0.68 6.71 -7.52
N ASP A 144 -1.00 7.75 -8.31
CA ASP A 144 -0.16 8.19 -9.42
C ASP A 144 -0.09 9.72 -9.41
N GLN A 145 1.09 10.26 -9.70
CA GLN A 145 1.28 11.68 -9.95
C GLN A 145 0.75 12.04 -11.32
N GLY A 146 0.14 13.22 -11.41
CA GLY A 146 -0.32 13.75 -12.69
C GLY A 146 0.86 14.10 -13.61
N ASP A 147 0.65 13.94 -14.91
CA ASP A 147 1.60 14.30 -15.96
C ASP A 147 1.00 15.40 -16.85
N GLY A 148 1.87 16.27 -17.40
CA GLY A 148 1.50 17.25 -18.43
C GLY A 148 0.39 18.25 -18.04
N GLY A 149 0.14 18.48 -16.75
CA GLY A 149 -0.90 19.39 -16.24
C GLY A 149 -2.11 18.67 -15.65
N GLU A 150 -2.12 17.35 -15.62
CA GLU A 150 -3.08 16.59 -14.83
C GLU A 150 -2.76 16.72 -13.33
N SER A 151 -3.81 16.59 -12.50
CA SER A 151 -3.64 16.61 -11.05
C SER A 151 -3.24 15.24 -10.52
N ASP A 152 -2.45 15.23 -9.44
CA ASP A 152 -2.18 14.03 -8.65
C ASP A 152 -3.48 13.35 -8.22
N ARG A 153 -3.55 12.04 -8.32
CA ARG A 153 -4.73 11.25 -7.94
C ARG A 153 -4.35 10.05 -7.10
N ALA A 154 -5.18 9.79 -6.09
CA ALA A 154 -5.06 8.59 -5.29
C ALA A 154 -6.42 8.09 -4.81
N ALA A 155 -6.49 6.79 -4.60
CA ALA A 155 -7.61 6.13 -3.94
C ALA A 155 -7.07 5.14 -2.92
N ALA A 156 -7.76 5.01 -1.79
CA ALA A 156 -7.46 4.00 -0.80
C ALA A 156 -8.74 3.27 -0.38
N VAL A 157 -8.65 1.97 -0.22
CA VAL A 157 -9.71 1.13 0.34
C VAL A 157 -9.15 0.23 1.42
N LEU A 158 -9.87 0.12 2.52
CA LEU A 158 -9.61 -0.87 3.55
C LEU A 158 -10.59 -2.03 3.35
N VAL A 159 -10.05 -3.24 3.22
CA VAL A 159 -10.82 -4.46 3.01
C VAL A 159 -10.46 -5.50 4.07
N ALA A 160 -11.40 -6.39 4.37
CA ALA A 160 -11.17 -7.55 5.20
C ALA A 160 -11.20 -8.83 4.38
N ALA A 161 -10.50 -9.83 4.86
CA ALA A 161 -10.60 -11.19 4.34
C ALA A 161 -12.07 -11.64 4.28
N PRO A 162 -12.48 -12.39 3.27
CA PRO A 162 -13.80 -13.00 3.24
C PRO A 162 -13.96 -13.88 4.49
N THR A 163 -15.11 -13.77 5.17
CA THR A 163 -15.41 -14.67 6.28
C THR A 163 -15.46 -16.09 5.71
N GLN A 164 -14.52 -16.95 6.07
CA GLN A 164 -14.55 -18.35 5.65
C GLN A 164 -15.88 -18.96 6.14
N ARG A 165 -16.71 -19.41 5.22
CA ARG A 165 -17.82 -20.30 5.59
C ARG A 165 -17.21 -21.58 6.15
N PRO A 166 -17.57 -22.02 7.37
CA PRO A 166 -17.13 -23.31 7.87
C PRO A 166 -17.76 -24.39 6.99
N GLY A 167 -16.95 -25.06 6.17
CA GLY A 167 -17.45 -26.19 5.38
C GLY A 167 -16.88 -26.34 3.97
N ALA A 168 -15.56 -26.40 3.83
CA ALA A 168 -14.93 -27.11 2.71
C ALA A 168 -13.57 -27.63 3.23
N GLY A 169 -13.62 -28.62 4.13
CA GLY A 169 -12.46 -29.38 4.53
C GLY A 169 -11.94 -30.10 3.29
N TYR A 170 -10.77 -29.69 2.82
CA TYR A 170 -10.01 -30.48 1.87
C TYR A 170 -9.55 -31.73 2.61
N THR A 171 -10.28 -32.83 2.47
CA THR A 171 -9.88 -34.16 2.98
C THR A 171 -8.63 -34.56 2.19
N ARG A 172 -7.47 -34.46 2.81
CA ARG A 172 -6.21 -34.98 2.28
C ARG A 172 -6.43 -36.47 2.03
N ALA A 173 -6.55 -36.87 0.75
CA ALA A 173 -6.67 -38.25 0.35
C ALA A 173 -5.48 -39.05 0.92
N GLY A 174 -5.84 -40.14 1.60
CA GLY A 174 -4.91 -40.98 2.37
C GLY A 174 -3.73 -41.46 1.56
N GLN A 175 -2.56 -41.38 2.16
CA GLN A 175 -1.41 -42.21 1.81
C GLN A 175 -1.77 -43.63 2.18
N GLN A 176 -2.04 -44.47 1.16
CA GLN A 176 -2.02 -45.91 1.30
C GLN A 176 -0.55 -46.34 1.41
N GLU A 177 -0.18 -46.83 2.56
CA GLU A 177 1.06 -47.57 2.74
C GLU A 177 0.96 -48.91 1.95
N PRO A 178 1.99 -49.32 1.15
CA PRO A 178 2.04 -50.64 0.57
C PRO A 178 2.42 -51.62 1.68
N GLY A 179 1.44 -52.50 2.02
CA GLY A 179 1.64 -53.61 2.94
C GLY A 179 2.77 -54.52 2.50
N GLY A 180 3.66 -54.80 3.42
CA GLY A 180 4.68 -55.83 3.28
C GLY A 180 4.02 -57.21 3.21
N ALA A 181 4.48 -57.99 2.24
CA ALA A 181 4.30 -59.43 2.21
C ALA A 181 5.65 -60.12 2.44
N THR A 182 5.63 -60.96 3.42
CA THR A 182 6.64 -61.97 3.79
C THR A 182 7.11 -62.83 2.62
#